data_e1dae6a4194bfb1c53c47b76e98f2753
#
_entry.id   e1dae6a4194bfb1c53c47b76e98f2753
#
_cell.length_a   1.000
_cell.length_b   1.000
_cell.length_c   1.000
_cell.angle_alpha   90.00
_cell.angle_beta   90.00
_cell.angle_gamma   90.00
#
_symmetry.space_group_name_H-M   'P 1'
#
loop_
_entity.id
_entity.type
_entity.pdbx_description
1 polymer ?
#
loop_
_entity_poly.entity_id
_entity_poly.type
_entity_poly.pdbx_seq_one_letter_code
_entity_poly.pdbx_strand_id
1 'polypeptide(L)'
;MSKKRKLNVDDAYALETPADNIRLYADWAETYDRDFVAGEGFEYHLRVAEIMLRHASQINGAVLDVGCGTGNVGVVLRNGGVEFVDGIDISPEMLAECGNKKAKDESPVYRNLIKADLTRTLDIEDKQYAGLVSAGTFTHGHLGPDTLDELWRIAAPGALCVLGINSKYYASMGFGEKLSAAVDNGTITKPELTEINMYAAQADDPEHAEDKALVVICQII
;
A
#
# COMPACT_ATOMS: atom_id res chain seq x y z
N MET A 1 30.49 -19.94 3.90
CA MET A 1 29.11 -19.49 3.74
C MET A 1 29.12 -18.22 2.92
N SER A 2 28.60 -18.23 1.70
CA SER A 2 28.50 -17.01 0.86
C SER A 2 27.51 -16.07 1.58
N LYS A 3 27.93 -14.81 1.86
CA LYS A 3 26.98 -13.79 2.31
C LYS A 3 25.95 -13.59 1.20
N LYS A 4 24.66 -13.87 1.45
CA LYS A 4 23.58 -13.46 0.53
C LYS A 4 23.71 -11.95 0.32
N ARG A 5 23.59 -11.48 -0.92
CA ARG A 5 23.51 -10.04 -1.24
C ARG A 5 22.33 -9.42 -0.51
N LYS A 6 22.50 -8.23 0.02
CA LYS A 6 21.39 -7.45 0.58
C LYS A 6 20.45 -7.08 -0.58
N LEU A 7 19.15 -7.37 -0.43
CA LEU A 7 18.12 -6.94 -1.36
C LEU A 7 17.85 -5.44 -1.17
N ASN A 8 17.48 -4.75 -2.26
CA ASN A 8 17.20 -3.32 -2.26
C ASN A 8 15.99 -2.99 -3.15
N VAL A 9 15.67 -1.71 -3.28
CA VAL A 9 14.53 -1.23 -4.07
C VAL A 9 14.66 -1.51 -5.56
N ASP A 10 15.88 -1.55 -6.11
CA ASP A 10 16.09 -1.89 -7.53
C ASP A 10 15.66 -3.31 -7.84
N ASP A 11 15.87 -4.24 -6.89
CA ASP A 11 15.39 -5.62 -7.05
C ASP A 11 13.86 -5.66 -7.16
N ALA A 12 13.17 -4.80 -6.41
CA ALA A 12 11.72 -4.68 -6.45
C ALA A 12 11.23 -4.01 -7.74
N TYR A 13 11.94 -3.01 -8.25
CA TYR A 13 11.57 -2.32 -9.50
C TYR A 13 11.85 -3.15 -10.75
N ALA A 14 12.73 -4.15 -10.67
CA ALA A 14 13.05 -5.07 -11.76
C ALA A 14 12.07 -6.24 -11.93
N LEU A 15 11.03 -6.33 -11.11
CA LEU A 15 10.04 -7.40 -11.18
C LEU A 15 9.13 -7.23 -12.41
N GLU A 16 8.71 -8.36 -13.01
CA GLU A 16 7.87 -8.36 -14.20
C GLU A 16 6.56 -9.12 -14.00
N THR A 17 6.51 -10.08 -13.07
CA THR A 17 5.36 -10.96 -12.88
C THR A 17 4.96 -11.10 -11.41
N PRO A 18 3.69 -11.48 -11.11
CA PRO A 18 3.28 -11.82 -9.75
C PRO A 18 4.14 -12.93 -9.11
N ALA A 19 4.62 -13.89 -9.91
CA ALA A 19 5.48 -14.95 -9.42
C ALA A 19 6.88 -14.44 -9.01
N ASP A 20 7.38 -13.40 -9.68
CA ASP A 20 8.64 -12.74 -9.29
C ASP A 20 8.46 -11.99 -7.97
N ASN A 21 7.32 -11.31 -7.79
CA ASN A 21 6.96 -10.67 -6.54
C ASN A 21 6.98 -11.67 -5.38
N ILE A 22 6.27 -12.80 -5.51
CA ILE A 22 6.24 -13.84 -4.48
C ILE A 22 7.66 -14.29 -4.12
N ARG A 23 8.52 -14.57 -5.11
CA ARG A 23 9.89 -15.04 -4.86
C ARG A 23 10.76 -14.01 -4.16
N LEU A 24 10.75 -12.77 -4.63
CA LEU A 24 11.55 -11.70 -4.04
C LEU A 24 11.16 -11.47 -2.58
N TYR A 25 9.86 -11.28 -2.35
CA TYR A 25 9.36 -10.96 -1.03
C TYR A 25 9.40 -12.15 -0.05
N ALA A 26 9.39 -13.39 -0.53
CA ALA A 26 9.70 -14.56 0.31
C ALA A 26 11.12 -14.53 0.86
N ASP A 27 12.10 -14.13 0.05
CA ASP A 27 13.50 -14.00 0.48
C ASP A 27 13.74 -12.74 1.34
N TRP A 28 12.89 -11.73 1.25
CA TRP A 28 13.09 -10.42 1.88
C TRP A 28 12.30 -10.20 3.17
N ALA A 29 11.17 -10.90 3.37
CA ALA A 29 10.22 -10.65 4.44
C ALA A 29 10.85 -10.55 5.83
N GLU A 30 11.70 -11.51 6.22
CA GLU A 30 12.34 -11.58 7.54
C GLU A 30 13.22 -10.36 7.85
N THR A 31 13.80 -9.75 6.83
CA THR A 31 14.78 -8.66 7.00
C THR A 31 14.28 -7.31 6.49
N TYR A 32 13.13 -7.27 5.82
CA TYR A 32 12.58 -6.09 5.15
C TYR A 32 12.49 -4.87 6.06
N ASP A 33 11.89 -5.02 7.23
CA ASP A 33 11.71 -3.90 8.15
C ASP A 33 13.04 -3.37 8.68
N ARG A 34 13.97 -4.27 9.02
CA ARG A 34 15.26 -3.89 9.58
C ARG A 34 16.20 -3.31 8.52
N ASP A 35 16.31 -4.00 7.38
CA ASP A 35 17.37 -3.73 6.40
C ASP A 35 16.94 -2.66 5.39
N PHE A 36 15.65 -2.60 5.04
CA PHE A 36 15.11 -1.62 4.09
C PHE A 36 14.37 -0.49 4.79
N VAL A 37 13.30 -0.77 5.55
CA VAL A 37 12.49 0.30 6.15
C VAL A 37 13.32 1.14 7.11
N ALA A 38 13.95 0.53 8.11
CA ALA A 38 14.76 1.26 9.07
C ALA A 38 16.15 1.62 8.52
N GLY A 39 16.77 0.71 7.76
CA GLY A 39 18.13 0.87 7.26
C GLY A 39 18.28 1.92 6.17
N GLU A 40 17.26 2.11 5.31
CA GLU A 40 17.28 3.09 4.21
C GLU A 40 16.45 4.36 4.54
N GLY A 41 15.85 4.43 5.74
CA GLY A 41 14.99 5.55 6.11
C GLY A 41 13.70 5.65 5.29
N PHE A 42 13.11 4.52 4.93
CA PHE A 42 11.90 4.46 4.13
C PHE A 42 10.66 4.80 4.97
N GLU A 43 10.12 5.99 4.78
CA GLU A 43 9.00 6.56 5.54
C GLU A 43 7.67 6.59 4.76
N TYR A 44 7.63 6.03 3.57
CA TYR A 44 6.47 6.11 2.69
C TYR A 44 5.18 5.62 3.34
N HIS A 45 5.23 4.45 3.98
CA HIS A 45 4.12 3.86 4.72
C HIS A 45 3.58 4.79 5.82
N LEU A 46 4.48 5.45 6.55
CA LEU A 46 4.14 6.40 7.61
C LEU A 46 3.37 7.60 7.04
N ARG A 47 3.90 8.22 5.97
CA ARG A 47 3.32 9.42 5.36
C ARG A 47 1.95 9.17 4.75
N VAL A 48 1.75 8.01 4.06
CA VAL A 48 0.45 7.62 3.51
C VAL A 48 -0.56 7.36 4.62
N ALA A 49 -0.17 6.62 5.66
CA ALA A 49 -1.05 6.36 6.80
C ALA A 49 -1.43 7.63 7.57
N GLU A 50 -0.50 8.58 7.75
CA GLU A 50 -0.78 9.89 8.36
C GLU A 50 -1.78 10.72 7.52
N ILE A 51 -1.71 10.65 6.18
CA ILE A 51 -2.71 11.27 5.31
C ILE A 51 -4.08 10.66 5.58
N MET A 52 -4.19 9.34 5.62
CA MET A 52 -5.47 8.68 5.93
C MET A 52 -6.01 9.06 7.32
N LEU A 53 -5.14 9.14 8.33
CA LEU A 53 -5.52 9.51 9.69
C LEU A 53 -6.06 10.95 9.80
N ARG A 54 -5.58 11.89 8.96
CA ARG A 54 -6.16 13.24 8.90
C ARG A 54 -7.63 13.25 8.46
N HIS A 55 -8.08 12.21 7.80
CA HIS A 55 -9.46 12.00 7.34
C HIS A 55 -10.19 10.90 8.12
N ALA A 56 -9.65 10.44 9.26
CA ALA A 56 -10.18 9.29 10.02
C ALA A 56 -11.65 9.43 10.41
N SER A 57 -12.14 10.67 10.65
CA SER A 57 -13.55 10.93 10.93
C SER A 57 -14.52 10.57 9.80
N GLN A 58 -14.02 10.36 8.59
CA GLN A 58 -14.79 9.93 7.41
C GLN A 58 -14.85 8.40 7.28
N ILE A 59 -14.06 7.67 8.06
CA ILE A 59 -13.97 6.20 8.00
C ILE A 59 -15.00 5.61 8.97
N ASN A 60 -15.99 4.90 8.43
CA ASN A 60 -17.10 4.34 9.21
C ASN A 60 -17.18 2.82 9.01
N GLY A 61 -16.12 2.12 9.38
CA GLY A 61 -16.00 0.67 9.22
C GLY A 61 -14.55 0.21 9.00
N ALA A 62 -14.40 -0.95 8.39
CA ALA A 62 -13.07 -1.54 8.17
C ALA A 62 -12.28 -0.85 7.04
N VAL A 63 -10.98 -0.75 7.24
CA VAL A 63 -10.01 -0.31 6.25
C VAL A 63 -9.28 -1.52 5.69
N LEU A 64 -9.10 -1.58 4.38
CA LEU A 64 -8.22 -2.55 3.72
C LEU A 64 -6.87 -1.90 3.40
N ASP A 65 -5.81 -2.48 3.92
CA ASP A 65 -4.42 -2.17 3.58
C ASP A 65 -4.01 -3.03 2.38
N VAL A 66 -3.91 -2.38 1.22
CA VAL A 66 -3.74 -3.01 -0.10
C VAL A 66 -2.26 -3.18 -0.41
N GLY A 67 -1.80 -4.42 -0.52
CA GLY A 67 -0.40 -4.76 -0.58
C GLY A 67 0.28 -4.46 0.76
N CYS A 68 -0.27 -5.03 1.84
CA CYS A 68 0.11 -4.65 3.20
C CYS A 68 1.56 -5.00 3.58
N GLY A 69 2.23 -5.87 2.81
CA GLY A 69 3.60 -6.31 3.07
C GLY A 69 3.77 -6.82 4.50
N THR A 70 4.76 -6.30 5.21
CA THR A 70 5.02 -6.60 6.63
C THR A 70 4.09 -5.87 7.61
N GLY A 71 3.14 -5.05 7.13
CA GLY A 71 2.09 -4.45 7.96
C GLY A 71 2.39 -3.09 8.58
N ASN A 72 3.35 -2.35 8.05
CA ASN A 72 3.77 -1.07 8.64
C ASN A 72 2.69 0.03 8.55
N VAL A 73 1.90 0.08 7.48
CA VAL A 73 0.74 0.99 7.35
C VAL A 73 -0.29 0.71 8.44
N GLY A 74 -0.68 -0.56 8.58
CA GLY A 74 -1.67 -0.97 9.58
C GLY A 74 -1.26 -0.64 11.01
N VAL A 75 0.04 -0.76 11.37
CA VAL A 75 0.56 -0.35 12.70
C VAL A 75 0.27 1.12 12.96
N VAL A 76 0.52 2.00 11.99
CA VAL A 76 0.27 3.44 12.12
C VAL A 76 -1.23 3.72 12.26
N LEU A 77 -2.06 3.09 11.42
CA LEU A 77 -3.51 3.26 11.45
C LEU A 77 -4.13 2.81 12.77
N ARG A 78 -3.76 1.61 13.26
CA ARG A 78 -4.25 1.08 14.54
C ARG A 78 -3.84 1.97 15.70
N ASN A 79 -2.59 2.41 15.73
CA ASN A 79 -2.08 3.34 16.76
C ASN A 79 -2.71 4.74 16.67
N GLY A 80 -3.21 5.11 15.50
CA GLY A 80 -3.96 6.34 15.25
C GLY A 80 -5.46 6.25 15.51
N GLY A 81 -5.98 5.08 15.96
CA GLY A 81 -7.37 4.90 16.38
C GLY A 81 -8.30 4.30 15.34
N VAL A 82 -7.80 3.83 14.18
CA VAL A 82 -8.61 3.03 13.25
C VAL A 82 -8.91 1.68 13.90
N GLU A 83 -10.20 1.37 14.10
CA GLU A 83 -10.61 0.21 14.90
C GLU A 83 -10.36 -1.12 14.17
N PHE A 84 -10.71 -1.20 12.89
CA PHE A 84 -10.60 -2.43 12.10
C PHE A 84 -9.74 -2.21 10.87
N VAL A 85 -8.64 -2.94 10.79
CA VAL A 85 -7.76 -3.00 9.61
C VAL A 85 -7.66 -4.44 9.16
N ASP A 86 -7.92 -4.70 7.89
CA ASP A 86 -7.60 -5.95 7.20
C ASP A 86 -6.40 -5.71 6.27
N GLY A 87 -5.58 -6.72 6.07
CA GLY A 87 -4.44 -6.66 5.15
C GLY A 87 -4.60 -7.65 4.00
N ILE A 88 -4.21 -7.23 2.81
CA ILE A 88 -4.17 -8.10 1.63
C ILE A 88 -2.81 -8.02 0.97
N ASP A 89 -2.20 -9.18 0.69
CA ASP A 89 -0.92 -9.28 0.01
C ASP A 89 -0.81 -10.60 -0.77
N ILE A 90 0.06 -10.63 -1.78
CA ILE A 90 0.32 -11.84 -2.58
C ILE A 90 1.33 -12.77 -1.90
N SER A 91 2.25 -12.24 -1.09
CA SER A 91 3.32 -12.98 -0.42
C SER A 91 2.87 -13.55 0.91
N PRO A 92 2.83 -14.88 1.07
CA PRO A 92 2.51 -15.50 2.35
C PRO A 92 3.58 -15.22 3.43
N GLU A 93 4.84 -15.00 3.05
CA GLU A 93 5.92 -14.70 3.97
C GLU A 93 5.76 -13.26 4.53
N MET A 94 5.40 -12.28 3.67
CA MET A 94 5.05 -10.94 4.12
C MET A 94 3.86 -10.95 5.07
N LEU A 95 2.81 -11.71 4.75
CA LEU A 95 1.65 -11.86 5.62
C LEU A 95 1.98 -12.54 6.96
N ALA A 96 2.96 -13.45 6.99
CA ALA A 96 3.42 -14.06 8.24
C ALA A 96 4.08 -13.01 9.15
N GLU A 97 4.95 -12.15 8.62
CA GLU A 97 5.54 -11.03 9.37
C GLU A 97 4.48 -10.00 9.79
N CYS A 98 3.55 -9.70 8.90
CA CYS A 98 2.40 -8.83 9.16
C CYS A 98 1.57 -9.33 10.35
N GLY A 99 1.31 -10.65 10.43
CA GLY A 99 0.57 -11.29 11.52
C GLY A 99 1.24 -11.20 12.89
N ASN A 100 2.56 -10.96 12.94
CA ASN A 100 3.32 -10.77 14.15
C ASN A 100 3.21 -9.35 14.72
N LYS A 101 2.71 -8.37 13.94
CA LYS A 101 2.62 -6.97 14.37
C LYS A 101 1.59 -6.77 15.46
N LYS A 102 1.94 -5.92 16.43
CA LYS A 102 1.09 -5.52 17.53
C LYS A 102 0.91 -4.01 17.54
N ALA A 103 -0.29 -3.58 17.90
CA ALA A 103 -0.59 -2.19 18.22
C ALA A 103 -0.01 -1.82 19.61
N LYS A 104 -0.05 -0.54 19.97
CA LYS A 104 0.46 -0.05 21.27
C LYS A 104 -0.21 -0.68 22.48
N ASP A 105 -1.43 -1.18 22.31
CA ASP A 105 -2.22 -1.86 23.35
C ASP A 105 -2.00 -3.39 23.36
N GLU A 106 -0.96 -3.88 22.66
CA GLU A 106 -0.59 -5.29 22.49
C GLU A 106 -1.62 -6.13 21.71
N SER A 107 -2.70 -5.53 21.21
CA SER A 107 -3.65 -6.23 20.34
C SER A 107 -3.07 -6.49 18.94
N PRO A 108 -3.56 -7.51 18.20
CA PRO A 108 -3.21 -7.69 16.81
C PRO A 108 -3.51 -6.42 15.99
N VAL A 109 -2.61 -6.06 15.08
CA VAL A 109 -2.83 -4.92 14.18
C VAL A 109 -3.94 -5.21 13.19
N TYR A 110 -3.91 -6.38 12.57
CA TYR A 110 -4.88 -6.76 11.57
C TYR A 110 -5.93 -7.71 12.13
N ARG A 111 -7.19 -7.46 11.73
CA ARG A 111 -8.32 -8.34 12.02
C ARG A 111 -8.28 -9.59 11.15
N ASN A 112 -8.04 -9.41 9.85
CA ASN A 112 -7.88 -10.47 8.86
C ASN A 112 -6.65 -10.20 7.98
N LEU A 113 -5.99 -11.28 7.56
CA LEU A 113 -4.91 -11.27 6.58
C LEU A 113 -5.31 -12.13 5.40
N ILE A 114 -5.37 -11.53 4.21
CA ILE A 114 -5.91 -12.13 3.00
C ILE A 114 -4.76 -12.34 2.02
N LYS A 115 -4.50 -13.61 1.67
CA LYS A 115 -3.58 -13.91 0.59
C LYS A 115 -4.32 -13.87 -0.74
N ALA A 116 -4.00 -12.92 -1.61
CA ALA A 116 -4.60 -12.81 -2.94
C ALA A 116 -3.68 -12.13 -3.96
N ASP A 117 -3.88 -12.46 -5.21
CA ASP A 117 -3.30 -11.76 -6.35
C ASP A 117 -4.23 -10.61 -6.75
N LEU A 118 -3.81 -9.39 -6.47
CA LEU A 118 -4.57 -8.16 -6.73
C LEU A 118 -4.76 -7.85 -8.24
N THR A 119 -4.11 -8.59 -9.12
CA THR A 119 -4.34 -8.49 -10.57
C THR A 119 -5.54 -9.30 -11.05
N ARG A 120 -6.24 -9.97 -10.12
CA ARG A 120 -7.39 -10.84 -10.39
C ARG A 120 -8.61 -10.38 -9.61
N THR A 121 -9.78 -10.93 -9.97
CA THR A 121 -10.99 -10.76 -9.16
C THR A 121 -10.77 -11.37 -7.77
N LEU A 122 -11.11 -10.60 -6.74
CA LEU A 122 -10.95 -10.97 -5.35
C LEU A 122 -12.18 -11.70 -4.82
N ASP A 123 -11.94 -12.71 -3.98
CA ASP A 123 -13.02 -13.38 -3.21
C ASP A 123 -13.40 -12.51 -1.99
N ILE A 124 -13.85 -11.31 -2.30
CA ILE A 124 -14.30 -10.28 -1.35
C ILE A 124 -15.63 -9.73 -1.88
N GLU A 125 -16.60 -9.59 -1.00
CA GLU A 125 -17.91 -9.05 -1.37
C GLU A 125 -17.83 -7.59 -1.83
N ASP A 126 -18.77 -7.17 -2.67
CA ASP A 126 -18.91 -5.79 -3.09
C ASP A 126 -19.17 -4.89 -1.87
N LYS A 127 -18.61 -3.69 -1.88
CA LYS A 127 -18.91 -2.63 -0.90
C LYS A 127 -18.59 -3.02 0.55
N GLN A 128 -17.58 -3.83 0.77
CA GLN A 128 -17.22 -4.35 2.09
C GLN A 128 -16.41 -3.35 2.93
N TYR A 129 -15.55 -2.53 2.31
CA TYR A 129 -14.61 -1.68 3.03
C TYR A 129 -15.01 -0.21 3.05
N ALA A 130 -14.90 0.44 4.21
CA ALA A 130 -15.12 1.87 4.40
C ALA A 130 -13.87 2.72 4.12
N GLY A 131 -12.73 2.09 3.89
CA GLY A 131 -11.50 2.75 3.49
C GLY A 131 -10.55 1.80 2.77
N LEU A 132 -9.79 2.34 1.83
CA LEU A 132 -8.69 1.67 1.15
C LEU A 132 -7.42 2.49 1.33
N VAL A 133 -6.34 1.85 1.74
CA VAL A 133 -5.02 2.47 1.85
C VAL A 133 -3.98 1.62 1.13
N SER A 134 -2.98 2.25 0.52
CA SER A 134 -1.86 1.53 -0.09
C SER A 134 -0.60 2.37 -0.08
N ALA A 135 0.53 1.78 0.28
CA ALA A 135 1.85 2.37 0.21
C ALA A 135 2.88 1.37 -0.33
N GLY A 136 3.48 1.68 -1.49
CA GLY A 136 4.53 0.87 -2.09
C GLY A 136 4.06 -0.22 -3.06
N THR A 137 2.75 -0.35 -3.30
CA THR A 137 2.19 -1.40 -4.16
C THR A 137 1.94 -0.92 -5.60
N PHE A 138 1.60 0.36 -5.79
CA PHE A 138 1.45 0.95 -7.12
C PHE A 138 2.79 1.51 -7.60
N THR A 139 3.62 0.64 -8.14
CA THR A 139 4.97 0.95 -8.61
C THR A 139 5.42 -0.03 -9.69
N HIS A 140 6.60 0.21 -10.27
CA HIS A 140 7.19 -0.65 -11.30
C HIS A 140 7.24 -2.12 -10.84
N GLY A 141 6.84 -3.02 -11.73
CA GLY A 141 6.84 -4.47 -11.48
C GLY A 141 5.74 -4.99 -10.55
N HIS A 142 4.81 -4.11 -10.09
CA HIS A 142 3.73 -4.47 -9.18
C HIS A 142 2.35 -4.19 -9.81
N LEU A 143 1.55 -3.30 -9.22
CA LEU A 143 0.17 -3.06 -9.65
C LEU A 143 0.03 -1.84 -10.56
N GLY A 144 -0.69 -2.04 -11.68
CA GLY A 144 -1.08 -0.98 -12.60
C GLY A 144 -2.49 -0.41 -12.32
N PRO A 145 -2.94 0.57 -13.13
CA PRO A 145 -4.22 1.24 -12.94
C PRO A 145 -5.45 0.34 -13.13
N ASP A 146 -5.33 -0.78 -13.84
CA ASP A 146 -6.47 -1.69 -14.07
C ASP A 146 -6.96 -2.35 -12.78
N THR A 147 -6.09 -2.51 -11.77
CA THR A 147 -6.46 -3.06 -10.47
C THR A 147 -7.41 -2.15 -9.68
N LEU A 148 -7.50 -0.87 -10.02
CA LEU A 148 -8.37 0.09 -9.35
C LEU A 148 -9.86 -0.27 -9.50
N ASP A 149 -10.28 -0.89 -10.61
CA ASP A 149 -11.68 -1.30 -10.79
C ASP A 149 -12.13 -2.28 -9.71
N GLU A 150 -11.29 -3.26 -9.42
CA GLU A 150 -11.57 -4.27 -8.40
C GLU A 150 -11.55 -3.67 -6.99
N LEU A 151 -10.63 -2.75 -6.72
CA LEU A 151 -10.59 -2.03 -5.45
C LEU A 151 -11.83 -1.16 -5.26
N TRP A 152 -12.31 -0.48 -6.30
CA TRP A 152 -13.55 0.31 -6.23
C TRP A 152 -14.78 -0.58 -6.02
N ARG A 153 -14.82 -1.78 -6.61
CA ARG A 153 -15.92 -2.75 -6.40
C ARG A 153 -16.07 -3.14 -4.94
N ILE A 154 -14.97 -3.44 -4.25
CA ILE A 154 -14.97 -3.88 -2.85
C ILE A 154 -15.12 -2.75 -1.84
N ALA A 155 -14.98 -1.49 -2.26
CA ALA A 155 -15.15 -0.31 -1.42
C ALA A 155 -16.62 0.14 -1.37
N ALA A 156 -17.10 0.47 -0.18
CA ALA A 156 -18.47 0.93 0.04
C ALA A 156 -18.67 2.36 -0.48
N PRO A 157 -19.89 2.76 -0.84
CA PRO A 157 -20.20 4.17 -1.10
C PRO A 157 -19.78 5.04 0.09
N GLY A 158 -19.09 6.14 -0.18
CA GLY A 158 -18.48 7.01 0.82
C GLY A 158 -17.13 6.52 1.35
N ALA A 159 -16.64 5.35 0.94
CA ALA A 159 -15.33 4.84 1.36
C ALA A 159 -14.21 5.81 0.97
N LEU A 160 -13.32 6.09 1.91
CA LEU A 160 -12.12 6.90 1.70
C LEU A 160 -11.02 6.06 1.05
N CYS A 161 -10.50 6.51 -0.08
CA CYS A 161 -9.34 5.92 -0.74
C CYS A 161 -8.12 6.83 -0.57
N VAL A 162 -7.03 6.28 -0.04
CA VAL A 162 -5.72 6.95 0.11
C VAL A 162 -4.66 6.04 -0.48
N LEU A 163 -4.38 6.24 -1.77
CA LEU A 163 -3.54 5.35 -2.55
C LEU A 163 -2.25 6.07 -2.97
N GLY A 164 -1.14 5.61 -2.44
CA GLY A 164 0.17 6.10 -2.81
C GLY A 164 0.68 5.40 -4.07
N ILE A 165 1.06 6.18 -5.07
CA ILE A 165 1.55 5.72 -6.37
C ILE A 165 2.91 6.35 -6.63
N ASN A 166 3.91 5.55 -7.00
CA ASN A 166 5.22 6.09 -7.40
C ASN A 166 5.03 7.16 -8.49
N SER A 167 5.61 8.35 -8.32
CA SER A 167 5.34 9.49 -9.21
C SER A 167 5.76 9.26 -10.65
N LYS A 168 6.89 8.57 -10.88
CA LYS A 168 7.37 8.21 -12.23
C LYS A 168 6.43 7.20 -12.88
N TYR A 169 5.95 6.24 -12.10
CA TYR A 169 5.00 5.20 -12.52
C TYR A 169 3.62 5.79 -12.83
N TYR A 170 3.12 6.68 -11.98
CA TYR A 170 1.87 7.43 -12.23
C TYR A 170 1.89 8.14 -13.59
N ALA A 171 2.98 8.84 -13.89
CA ALA A 171 3.13 9.60 -15.12
C ALA A 171 3.20 8.73 -16.39
N SER A 172 3.68 7.47 -16.28
CA SER A 172 3.95 6.59 -17.42
C SER A 172 2.86 5.56 -17.70
N MET A 173 1.98 5.24 -16.72
CA MET A 173 1.10 4.07 -16.79
C MET A 173 -0.39 4.38 -16.97
N GLY A 174 -0.75 5.64 -17.21
CA GLY A 174 -2.15 5.99 -17.50
C GLY A 174 -3.06 6.09 -16.27
N PHE A 175 -2.50 6.29 -15.07
CA PHE A 175 -3.31 6.50 -13.85
C PHE A 175 -4.18 7.76 -13.95
N GLY A 176 -3.67 8.83 -14.56
CA GLY A 176 -4.42 10.06 -14.74
C GLY A 176 -5.69 9.87 -15.58
N GLU A 177 -5.58 9.15 -16.70
CA GLU A 177 -6.71 8.80 -17.58
C GLU A 177 -7.70 7.89 -16.87
N LYS A 178 -7.20 6.88 -16.10
CA LYS A 178 -8.05 5.98 -15.33
C LYS A 178 -8.86 6.71 -14.28
N LEU A 179 -8.23 7.59 -13.51
CA LEU A 179 -8.90 8.40 -12.49
C LEU A 179 -9.90 9.39 -13.12
N SER A 180 -9.53 10.04 -14.22
CA SER A 180 -10.45 10.94 -14.95
C SER A 180 -11.71 10.20 -15.43
N ALA A 181 -11.54 9.03 -16.03
CA ALA A 181 -12.66 8.20 -16.46
C ALA A 181 -13.58 7.79 -15.31
N ALA A 182 -12.99 7.49 -14.14
CA ALA A 182 -13.75 7.13 -12.94
C ALA A 182 -14.53 8.31 -12.34
N VAL A 183 -14.00 9.53 -12.44
CA VAL A 183 -14.76 10.75 -12.10
C VAL A 183 -15.89 10.99 -13.07
N ASP A 184 -15.63 10.89 -14.38
CA ASP A 184 -16.60 11.17 -15.44
C ASP A 184 -17.79 10.21 -15.41
N ASN A 185 -17.56 8.94 -15.01
CA ASN A 185 -18.63 7.94 -14.90
C ASN A 185 -19.28 7.88 -13.49
N GLY A 186 -18.85 8.73 -12.55
CA GLY A 186 -19.43 8.82 -11.21
C GLY A 186 -19.02 7.68 -10.26
N THR A 187 -17.90 7.02 -10.49
CA THR A 187 -17.36 5.98 -9.58
C THR A 187 -16.70 6.59 -8.36
N ILE A 188 -15.93 7.66 -8.55
CA ILE A 188 -15.19 8.36 -7.48
C ILE A 188 -15.42 9.87 -7.51
N THR A 189 -15.23 10.52 -6.39
CA THR A 189 -15.13 11.99 -6.33
C THR A 189 -13.86 12.46 -7.05
N LYS A 190 -13.83 13.73 -7.48
CA LYS A 190 -12.59 14.32 -8.03
C LYS A 190 -11.44 14.14 -7.02
N PRO A 191 -10.35 13.45 -7.39
CA PRO A 191 -9.26 13.18 -6.47
C PRO A 191 -8.46 14.44 -6.14
N GLU A 192 -8.04 14.56 -4.87
CA GLU A 192 -6.92 15.39 -4.46
C GLU A 192 -5.63 14.59 -4.69
N LEU A 193 -4.60 15.26 -5.23
CA LEU A 193 -3.28 14.67 -5.46
C LEU A 193 -2.26 15.42 -4.58
N THR A 194 -1.60 14.68 -3.68
CA THR A 194 -0.56 15.21 -2.81
C THR A 194 0.76 14.51 -3.09
N GLU A 195 1.80 15.29 -3.47
CA GLU A 195 3.13 14.75 -3.64
C GLU A 195 3.84 14.64 -2.28
N ILE A 196 4.46 13.47 -2.03
CA ILE A 196 5.24 13.20 -0.81
C ILE A 196 6.59 12.58 -1.17
N ASN A 197 7.59 12.80 -0.31
CA ASN A 197 8.85 12.06 -0.38
C ASN A 197 8.63 10.65 0.19
N MET A 198 9.30 9.65 -0.39
CA MET A 198 9.21 8.26 0.07
C MET A 198 10.20 7.97 1.21
N TYR A 199 11.27 8.72 1.29
CA TYR A 199 12.37 8.57 2.25
C TYR A 199 12.48 9.75 3.21
N ALA A 200 13.14 9.51 4.34
CA ALA A 200 13.54 10.56 5.27
C ALA A 200 14.54 11.54 4.61
N ALA A 201 14.59 12.78 5.09
CA ALA A 201 15.50 13.81 4.54
C ALA A 201 17.00 13.47 4.69
N GLN A 202 17.34 12.48 5.48
CA GLN A 202 18.70 12.02 5.76
C GLN A 202 18.92 10.57 5.31
N ALA A 203 18.15 10.11 4.30
CA ALA A 203 18.34 8.76 3.74
C ALA A 203 19.75 8.58 3.19
N ASP A 204 20.36 7.43 3.50
CA ASP A 204 21.74 7.14 3.11
C ASP A 204 21.88 6.77 1.63
N ASP A 205 20.78 6.48 0.91
CA ASP A 205 20.78 6.17 -0.51
C ASP A 205 20.58 7.43 -1.36
N PRO A 206 21.65 7.98 -1.98
CA PRO A 206 21.54 9.20 -2.78
C PRO A 206 20.76 9.01 -4.09
N GLU A 207 20.58 7.78 -4.59
CA GLU A 207 19.89 7.47 -5.84
C GLU A 207 18.37 7.51 -5.68
N HIS A 208 17.87 7.02 -4.53
CA HIS A 208 16.44 6.93 -4.24
C HIS A 208 15.94 7.96 -3.21
N ALA A 209 16.82 8.71 -2.56
CA ALA A 209 16.45 9.70 -1.55
C ALA A 209 15.45 10.76 -2.06
N GLU A 210 15.47 11.05 -3.36
CA GLU A 210 14.58 12.00 -4.02
C GLU A 210 13.33 11.34 -4.64
N ASP A 211 13.14 10.02 -4.49
CA ASP A 211 11.97 9.34 -5.01
C ASP A 211 10.71 9.82 -4.31
N LYS A 212 9.69 10.12 -5.12
CA LYS A 212 8.43 10.70 -4.68
C LYS A 212 7.26 9.80 -5.06
N ALA A 213 6.19 9.97 -4.31
CA ALA A 213 4.91 9.39 -4.64
C ALA A 213 3.83 10.48 -4.74
N LEU A 214 2.86 10.26 -5.64
CA LEU A 214 1.59 10.94 -5.64
C LEU A 214 0.60 10.15 -4.81
N VAL A 215 0.05 10.74 -3.77
CA VAL A 215 -1.04 10.15 -2.98
C VAL A 215 -2.35 10.64 -3.56
N VAL A 216 -3.14 9.70 -4.05
CA VAL A 216 -4.50 9.92 -4.57
C VAL A 216 -5.46 9.83 -3.39
N ILE A 217 -6.23 10.88 -3.14
CA ILE A 217 -7.24 10.95 -2.07
C ILE A 217 -8.59 11.20 -2.71
N CYS A 218 -9.52 10.25 -2.61
CA CYS A 218 -10.88 10.35 -3.15
C CYS A 218 -11.86 9.53 -2.33
N GLN A 219 -13.15 9.66 -2.65
CA GLN A 219 -14.21 8.82 -2.08
C GLN A 219 -14.95 8.09 -3.18
N ILE A 220 -15.47 6.91 -2.86
CA ILE A 220 -16.38 6.16 -3.70
C ILE A 220 -17.77 6.84 -3.66
N ILE A 221 -18.43 6.94 -4.81
CA ILE A 221 -19.77 7.53 -4.94
C ILE A 221 -20.87 6.49 -4.85
#